data_1ef737e324b202d2b4f230b0e10c8780
#
_entry.id   1ef737e324b202d2b4f230b0e10c8780
#
_cell.length_a   1.000
_cell.length_b   1.000
_cell.length_c   1.000
_cell.angle_alpha   90.00
_cell.angle_beta   90.00
_cell.angle_gamma   90.00
#
_symmetry.space_group_name_H-M   'P 1'
#
loop_
_entity.id
_entity.type
_entity.pdbx_description
1 polymer ?
#
loop_
_entity_poly.entity_id
_entity_poly.type
_entity_poly.pdbx_seq_one_letter_code
_entity_poly.pdbx_strand_id
1 'polypeptide(L)'
;MKKSKQIDLMDLFKPPVSQNHRIISKQAVNIHEFYLSGEIESSEDYIEWFDIIRSASTNDILKFYINSPGGDLFTAIQFLRVLSETEATISVSVEGACMSAATLIFLCGHQFEVSPHSMFMFHNYSAGVFGKGGEMYDQIQFEHGWSEKFLNEVYADFLTAEEIQTMLHNKDIWMTSDQVVTRLDVIYKAMEVAAAEALHSDKGYSVGTEAEQQEFEFNRNSK
;
A
#
# COMPACT_ATOMS: atom_id res chain seq x y z
N MET A 1 -43.60 -13.20 -68.11
CA MET A 1 -44.14 -12.68 -66.86
C MET A 1 -42.98 -12.50 -65.90
N LYS A 2 -42.53 -11.23 -65.63
CA LYS A 2 -41.49 -10.93 -64.65
C LYS A 2 -42.16 -10.86 -63.25
N LYS A 3 -41.72 -11.71 -62.30
CA LYS A 3 -42.17 -11.65 -60.91
C LYS A 3 -41.62 -10.37 -60.30
N SER A 4 -42.51 -9.49 -59.86
CA SER A 4 -42.14 -8.33 -59.06
C SER A 4 -41.59 -8.80 -57.69
N LYS A 5 -40.37 -8.41 -57.38
CA LYS A 5 -39.82 -8.62 -56.04
C LYS A 5 -40.56 -7.69 -55.07
N GLN A 6 -41.36 -8.27 -54.20
CA GLN A 6 -42.02 -7.53 -53.12
C GLN A 6 -40.92 -7.15 -52.12
N ILE A 7 -40.65 -5.86 -51.98
CA ILE A 7 -39.70 -5.32 -50.99
C ILE A 7 -40.45 -5.25 -49.66
N ASP A 8 -39.98 -5.96 -48.66
CA ASP A 8 -40.54 -5.88 -47.32
C ASP A 8 -40.16 -4.50 -46.71
N LEU A 9 -41.20 -3.72 -46.41
CA LEU A 9 -41.03 -2.40 -45.79
C LEU A 9 -40.22 -2.45 -44.46
N MET A 10 -40.19 -3.59 -43.77
CA MET A 10 -39.41 -3.79 -42.57
C MET A 10 -37.89 -3.82 -42.84
N ASP A 11 -37.47 -4.19 -44.07
CA ASP A 11 -36.03 -4.17 -44.42
C ASP A 11 -35.49 -2.75 -44.67
N LEU A 12 -36.37 -1.80 -44.96
CA LEU A 12 -36.03 -0.38 -45.14
C LEU A 12 -35.74 0.35 -43.81
N PHE A 13 -36.19 -0.21 -42.68
CA PHE A 13 -36.01 0.39 -41.34
C PHE A 13 -34.97 -0.36 -40.50
N LYS A 14 -34.29 -1.35 -41.05
CA LYS A 14 -33.14 -1.94 -40.37
C LYS A 14 -31.99 -0.93 -40.43
N PRO A 15 -31.51 -0.42 -39.28
CA PRO A 15 -30.34 0.46 -39.27
C PRO A 15 -29.19 -0.31 -39.92
N PRO A 16 -28.34 0.34 -40.72
CA PRO A 16 -27.18 -0.30 -41.28
C PRO A 16 -26.33 -0.82 -40.11
N VAL A 17 -26.09 -2.14 -40.08
CA VAL A 17 -25.17 -2.72 -39.11
C VAL A 17 -23.77 -2.23 -39.51
N SER A 18 -23.40 -1.08 -38.97
CA SER A 18 -22.06 -0.54 -39.11
C SER A 18 -21.11 -1.43 -38.36
N GLN A 19 -20.42 -2.32 -39.06
CA GLN A 19 -19.37 -3.19 -38.46
C GLN A 19 -18.11 -2.42 -38.02
N ASN A 20 -18.11 -1.08 -38.20
CA ASN A 20 -16.93 -0.25 -37.95
C ASN A 20 -17.03 0.65 -36.72
N HIS A 21 -18.09 0.60 -35.92
CA HIS A 21 -18.20 1.39 -34.69
C HIS A 21 -17.73 0.55 -33.52
N ARG A 22 -16.53 0.89 -33.03
CA ARG A 22 -15.94 0.29 -31.85
C ARG A 22 -16.08 1.27 -30.67
N ILE A 23 -16.77 0.83 -29.61
CA ILE A 23 -16.80 1.56 -28.35
C ILE A 23 -15.52 1.17 -27.59
N ILE A 24 -14.70 2.16 -27.27
CA ILE A 24 -13.55 2.00 -26.39
C ILE A 24 -13.89 2.74 -25.11
N SER A 25 -14.20 2.01 -24.05
CA SER A 25 -14.31 2.57 -22.71
C SER A 25 -12.92 2.61 -22.09
N LYS A 26 -12.48 3.79 -21.67
CA LYS A 26 -11.27 3.95 -20.86
C LYS A 26 -11.73 4.20 -19.43
N GLN A 27 -11.15 3.47 -18.49
CA GLN A 27 -11.36 3.74 -17.08
C GLN A 27 -10.67 5.05 -16.70
N ALA A 28 -11.39 5.92 -16.01
CA ALA A 28 -10.79 7.15 -15.47
C ALA A 28 -9.89 6.76 -14.29
N VAL A 29 -8.68 7.31 -14.24
CA VAL A 29 -7.76 7.22 -13.12
C VAL A 29 -7.73 8.60 -12.48
N ASN A 30 -8.03 8.69 -11.18
CA ASN A 30 -7.82 9.92 -10.43
C ASN A 30 -6.46 9.86 -9.74
N ILE A 31 -5.77 10.99 -9.73
CA ILE A 31 -4.54 11.17 -8.96
C ILE A 31 -4.85 12.19 -7.88
N HIS A 32 -4.78 11.76 -6.63
CA HIS A 32 -4.93 12.64 -5.48
C HIS A 32 -3.54 12.96 -4.94
N GLU A 33 -3.17 14.23 -4.94
CA GLU A 33 -1.84 14.69 -4.53
C GLU A 33 -1.90 15.32 -3.14
N PHE A 34 -1.08 14.81 -2.24
CA PHE A 34 -0.97 15.23 -0.85
C PHE A 34 0.44 15.78 -0.58
N TYR A 35 0.53 16.99 -0.06
CA TYR A 35 1.81 17.64 0.22
C TYR A 35 2.06 17.70 1.71
N LEU A 36 2.81 16.71 2.23
CA LEU A 36 3.23 16.67 3.62
C LEU A 36 4.51 17.50 3.79
N SER A 37 4.34 18.81 3.95
CA SER A 37 5.43 19.77 4.06
C SER A 37 5.43 20.43 5.46
N GLY A 38 6.51 20.24 6.21
CA GLY A 38 6.61 20.70 7.59
C GLY A 38 6.23 19.64 8.62
N GLU A 39 5.88 20.04 9.83
CA GLU A 39 5.50 19.11 10.91
C GLU A 39 4.17 18.42 10.62
N ILE A 40 4.03 17.20 11.12
CA ILE A 40 2.75 16.49 11.18
C ILE A 40 2.01 17.05 12.38
N GLU A 41 0.92 17.75 12.09
CA GLU A 41 0.07 18.40 13.07
C GLU A 41 -1.01 17.45 13.63
N SER A 42 -1.97 18.00 14.36
CA SER A 42 -3.11 17.24 14.88
C SER A 42 -3.93 16.58 13.77
N SER A 43 -4.48 15.42 14.05
CA SER A 43 -5.28 14.65 13.09
C SER A 43 -6.50 15.40 12.55
N GLU A 44 -6.99 16.41 13.25
CA GLU A 44 -8.09 17.29 12.80
C GLU A 44 -7.73 18.05 11.51
N ASP A 45 -6.46 18.37 11.29
CA ASP A 45 -6.00 19.08 10.10
C ASP A 45 -5.98 18.19 8.83
N TYR A 46 -6.14 16.87 9.00
CA TYR A 46 -6.08 15.88 7.92
C TYR A 46 -7.40 15.17 7.64
N ILE A 47 -8.52 15.62 8.20
CA ILE A 47 -9.83 14.96 8.03
C ILE A 47 -10.20 14.82 6.56
N GLU A 48 -10.02 15.87 5.75
CA GLU A 48 -10.29 15.81 4.31
C GLU A 48 -9.38 14.79 3.57
N TRP A 49 -8.12 14.68 4.00
CA TRP A 49 -7.21 13.68 3.44
C TRP A 49 -7.68 12.26 3.75
N PHE A 50 -8.07 12.01 4.99
CA PHE A 50 -8.58 10.70 5.41
C PHE A 50 -9.85 10.31 4.66
N ASP A 51 -10.75 11.26 4.40
CA ASP A 51 -11.97 11.01 3.63
C ASP A 51 -11.65 10.68 2.16
N ILE A 52 -10.71 11.41 1.54
CA ILE A 52 -10.23 11.12 0.19
C ILE A 52 -9.61 9.74 0.13
N ILE A 53 -8.69 9.40 1.04
CA ILE A 53 -8.00 8.12 1.07
C ILE A 53 -8.98 6.95 1.23
N ARG A 54 -9.97 7.07 2.14
CA ARG A 54 -10.99 6.03 2.35
C ARG A 54 -11.95 5.86 1.18
N SER A 55 -12.18 6.91 0.41
CA SER A 55 -13.08 6.89 -0.75
C SER A 55 -12.39 6.49 -2.05
N ALA A 56 -11.05 6.42 -2.06
CA ALA A 56 -10.28 6.07 -3.24
C ALA A 56 -10.51 4.61 -3.65
N SER A 57 -10.55 4.39 -4.96
CA SER A 57 -10.77 3.09 -5.59
C SER A 57 -9.46 2.43 -6.03
N THR A 58 -9.51 1.14 -6.38
CA THR A 58 -8.38 0.36 -6.92
C THR A 58 -7.68 1.00 -8.13
N ASN A 59 -8.34 1.92 -8.83
CA ASN A 59 -7.80 2.58 -10.01
C ASN A 59 -7.20 3.95 -9.72
N ASP A 60 -7.41 4.46 -8.50
CA ASP A 60 -6.91 5.76 -8.11
C ASP A 60 -5.45 5.66 -7.61
N ILE A 61 -4.74 6.78 -7.72
CA ILE A 61 -3.38 6.91 -7.22
C ILE A 61 -3.39 7.98 -6.13
N LEU A 62 -2.90 7.61 -4.95
CA LEU A 62 -2.67 8.53 -3.83
C LEU A 62 -1.19 8.88 -3.84
N LYS A 63 -0.84 10.09 -4.28
CA LYS A 63 0.54 10.53 -4.38
C LYS A 63 0.89 11.47 -3.24
N PHE A 64 1.84 11.06 -2.39
CA PHE A 64 2.34 11.83 -1.27
C PHE A 64 3.68 12.44 -1.60
N TYR A 65 3.79 13.77 -1.47
CA TYR A 65 5.06 14.50 -1.53
C TYR A 65 5.49 14.80 -0.11
N ILE A 66 6.63 14.23 0.31
CA ILE A 66 7.11 14.33 1.69
C ILE A 66 8.34 15.23 1.78
N ASN A 67 8.23 16.27 2.59
CA ASN A 67 9.33 17.09 3.09
C ASN A 67 9.03 17.47 4.54
N SER A 68 9.21 16.52 5.47
CA SER A 68 8.73 16.62 6.84
C SER A 68 9.76 16.12 7.86
N PRO A 69 9.97 16.85 8.96
CA PRO A 69 10.76 16.39 10.10
C PRO A 69 10.01 15.36 10.97
N GLY A 70 8.76 15.04 10.68
CA GLY A 70 7.87 14.28 11.52
C GLY A 70 6.92 15.18 12.30
N GLY A 71 6.46 14.77 13.46
CA GLY A 71 5.52 15.50 14.31
C GLY A 71 4.63 14.56 15.12
N ASP A 72 3.31 14.81 15.16
CA ASP A 72 2.36 14.05 15.97
C ASP A 72 2.32 12.56 15.60
N LEU A 73 2.69 11.72 16.56
CA LEU A 73 2.79 10.29 16.38
C LEU A 73 1.41 9.64 16.21
N PHE A 74 0.39 10.09 16.93
CA PHE A 74 -0.94 9.49 16.84
C PHE A 74 -1.63 9.84 15.53
N THR A 75 -1.37 11.03 14.99
CA THR A 75 -1.77 11.39 13.62
C THR A 75 -1.10 10.50 12.59
N ALA A 76 0.20 10.23 12.73
CA ALA A 76 0.91 9.30 11.83
C ALA A 76 0.37 7.86 11.94
N ILE A 77 0.04 7.39 13.15
CA ILE A 77 -0.62 6.09 13.36
C ILE A 77 -2.01 6.06 12.69
N GLN A 78 -2.75 7.16 12.71
CA GLN A 78 -4.01 7.25 11.99
C GLN A 78 -3.81 7.17 10.47
N PHE A 79 -2.75 7.79 9.92
CA PHE A 79 -2.36 7.59 8.53
C PHE A 79 -2.05 6.13 8.22
N LEU A 80 -1.25 5.43 9.05
CA LEU A 80 -1.01 3.99 8.91
C LEU A 80 -2.31 3.22 8.76
N ARG A 81 -3.28 3.48 9.66
CA ARG A 81 -4.58 2.81 9.65
C ARG A 81 -5.36 3.10 8.37
N VAL A 82 -5.47 4.36 7.99
CA VAL A 82 -6.26 4.76 6.81
C VAL A 82 -5.63 4.29 5.51
N LEU A 83 -4.29 4.36 5.41
CA LEU A 83 -3.55 3.89 4.24
C LEU A 83 -3.55 2.36 4.12
N SER A 84 -3.63 1.63 5.23
CA SER A 84 -3.76 0.16 5.19
C SER A 84 -5.15 -0.33 4.75
N GLU A 85 -6.17 0.52 4.77
CA GLU A 85 -7.54 0.19 4.38
C GLU A 85 -7.83 0.49 2.91
N THR A 86 -7.01 1.32 2.25
CA THR A 86 -7.25 1.70 0.85
C THR A 86 -6.82 0.61 -0.12
N GLU A 87 -7.58 0.47 -1.19
CA GLU A 87 -7.22 -0.39 -2.33
C GLU A 87 -6.49 0.39 -3.44
N ALA A 88 -6.36 1.71 -3.29
CA ALA A 88 -5.67 2.57 -4.26
C ALA A 88 -4.15 2.36 -4.24
N THR A 89 -3.49 2.69 -5.34
CA THR A 89 -2.03 2.66 -5.38
C THR A 89 -1.45 3.86 -4.63
N ILE A 90 -0.62 3.60 -3.63
CA ILE A 90 0.09 4.63 -2.86
C ILE A 90 1.46 4.88 -3.51
N SER A 91 1.69 6.11 -3.98
CA SER A 91 2.97 6.57 -4.52
C SER A 91 3.56 7.62 -3.58
N VAL A 92 4.81 7.47 -3.21
CA VAL A 92 5.48 8.39 -2.27
C VAL A 92 6.71 9.00 -2.93
N SER A 93 6.78 10.34 -2.94
CA SER A 93 7.93 11.11 -3.38
C SER A 93 8.55 11.84 -2.19
N VAL A 94 9.82 11.55 -1.86
CA VAL A 94 10.56 12.28 -0.83
C VAL A 94 11.39 13.36 -1.47
N GLU A 95 11.06 14.63 -1.13
CA GLU A 95 11.65 15.80 -1.78
C GLU A 95 12.74 16.50 -0.95
N GLY A 96 12.90 16.11 0.33
CA GLY A 96 13.90 16.70 1.22
C GLY A 96 14.04 15.87 2.48
N ALA A 97 13.32 16.21 3.54
CA ALA A 97 13.34 15.48 4.81
C ALA A 97 12.21 14.44 4.86
N CYS A 98 12.52 13.25 5.37
CA CYS A 98 11.54 12.26 5.78
C CYS A 98 12.00 11.67 7.11
N MET A 99 11.54 12.26 8.22
CA MET A 99 12.10 11.96 9.53
C MET A 99 10.99 11.59 10.53
N SER A 100 11.36 10.78 11.55
CA SER A 100 10.47 10.47 12.67
C SER A 100 9.10 9.94 12.19
N ALA A 101 8.00 10.51 12.67
CA ALA A 101 6.63 10.11 12.30
C ALA A 101 6.36 10.14 10.78
N ALA A 102 7.06 10.96 9.98
CA ALA A 102 6.91 10.97 8.53
C ALA A 102 7.40 9.69 7.86
N THR A 103 8.34 8.96 8.49
CA THR A 103 8.81 7.67 7.97
C THR A 103 7.73 6.60 8.02
N LEU A 104 6.76 6.71 8.92
CA LEU A 104 5.61 5.81 8.99
C LEU A 104 4.74 5.92 7.73
N ILE A 105 4.46 7.16 7.31
CA ILE A 105 3.68 7.43 6.10
C ILE A 105 4.47 7.01 4.85
N PHE A 106 5.79 7.28 4.83
CA PHE A 106 6.67 6.82 3.76
C PHE A 106 6.60 5.31 3.56
N LEU A 107 6.66 4.52 4.63
CA LEU A 107 6.64 3.05 4.55
C LEU A 107 5.29 2.45 4.10
N CYS A 108 4.21 3.24 4.03
CA CYS A 108 2.96 2.80 3.41
C CYS A 108 3.00 2.79 1.87
N GLY A 109 4.06 3.31 1.25
CA GLY A 109 4.17 3.43 -0.20
C GLY A 109 4.24 2.09 -0.91
N HIS A 110 3.57 2.00 -2.05
CA HIS A 110 3.73 0.92 -3.02
C HIS A 110 4.77 1.28 -4.10
N GLN A 111 4.96 2.57 -4.36
CA GLN A 111 5.92 3.12 -5.32
C GLN A 111 6.66 4.27 -4.67
N PHE A 112 7.98 4.35 -4.91
CA PHE A 112 8.83 5.34 -4.27
C PHE A 112 9.64 6.13 -5.28
N GLU A 113 9.67 7.46 -5.07
CA GLU A 113 10.59 8.40 -5.68
C GLU A 113 11.40 9.05 -4.56
N VAL A 114 12.72 8.98 -4.60
CA VAL A 114 13.59 9.57 -3.58
C VAL A 114 14.53 10.57 -4.24
N SER A 115 14.38 11.86 -3.89
CA SER A 115 15.24 12.90 -4.44
C SER A 115 16.69 12.73 -3.99
N PRO A 116 17.66 13.05 -4.86
CA PRO A 116 19.05 13.17 -4.42
C PRO A 116 19.15 14.15 -3.24
N HIS A 117 20.01 13.83 -2.26
CA HIS A 117 20.22 14.63 -1.03
C HIS A 117 19.07 14.62 -0.02
N SER A 118 18.01 13.84 -0.24
CA SER A 118 17.01 13.61 0.80
C SER A 118 17.64 12.93 2.01
N MET A 119 17.13 13.28 3.18
CA MET A 119 17.64 12.81 4.47
C MET A 119 16.53 12.11 5.25
N PHE A 120 16.86 10.94 5.78
CA PHE A 120 15.94 10.14 6.56
C PHE A 120 16.44 9.97 7.97
N MET A 121 15.51 9.95 8.94
CA MET A 121 15.85 9.68 10.34
C MET A 121 14.74 8.85 10.99
N PHE A 122 15.15 7.74 11.58
CA PHE A 122 14.31 6.81 12.31
C PHE A 122 14.73 6.85 13.78
N HIS A 123 13.77 7.03 14.68
CA HIS A 123 14.02 7.08 16.10
C HIS A 123 12.84 6.60 16.93
N ASN A 124 13.06 6.35 18.21
CA ASN A 124 12.01 6.07 19.17
C ASN A 124 11.16 7.33 19.41
N TYR A 125 9.92 7.15 19.91
CA TYR A 125 9.07 8.28 20.24
C TYR A 125 9.71 9.19 21.31
N SER A 126 9.32 10.46 21.29
CA SER A 126 9.64 11.42 22.32
C SER A 126 8.36 11.93 22.95
N ALA A 127 8.25 11.87 24.26
CA ALA A 127 7.09 12.34 24.99
C ALA A 127 7.49 13.07 26.28
N GLY A 128 6.59 13.91 26.78
CA GLY A 128 6.68 14.51 28.11
C GLY A 128 5.53 13.99 28.98
N VAL A 129 5.82 13.68 30.23
CA VAL A 129 4.84 13.18 31.20
C VAL A 129 4.75 14.13 32.37
N PHE A 130 3.53 14.50 32.76
CA PHE A 130 3.27 15.35 33.93
C PHE A 130 2.17 14.72 34.77
N GLY A 131 2.37 14.65 36.08
CA GLY A 131 1.39 14.07 37.00
C GLY A 131 2.00 13.71 38.36
N LYS A 132 1.32 12.87 39.11
CA LYS A 132 1.87 12.31 40.36
C LYS A 132 2.94 11.26 40.02
N GLY A 133 3.96 11.14 40.88
CA GLY A 133 5.11 10.29 40.63
C GLY A 133 4.78 8.85 40.26
N GLY A 134 3.79 8.21 40.92
CA GLY A 134 3.34 6.86 40.58
C GLY A 134 2.66 6.80 39.20
N GLU A 135 1.77 7.75 38.91
CA GLU A 135 1.09 7.83 37.62
C GLU A 135 2.07 8.02 36.46
N MET A 136 3.07 8.89 36.62
CA MET A 136 4.12 9.10 35.62
C MET A 136 4.96 7.85 35.38
N TYR A 137 5.31 7.14 36.47
CA TYR A 137 6.05 5.88 36.35
C TYR A 137 5.28 4.83 35.59
N ASP A 138 4.01 4.62 35.94
CA ASP A 138 3.14 3.64 35.30
C ASP A 138 2.94 3.98 33.80
N GLN A 139 2.75 5.26 33.47
CA GLN A 139 2.63 5.71 32.07
C GLN A 139 3.90 5.42 31.27
N ILE A 140 5.08 5.78 31.81
CA ILE A 140 6.36 5.53 31.11
C ILE A 140 6.58 4.04 30.89
N GLN A 141 6.27 3.19 31.88
CA GLN A 141 6.41 1.74 31.74
C GLN A 141 5.47 1.18 30.65
N PHE A 142 4.23 1.66 30.61
CA PHE A 142 3.27 1.27 29.57
C PHE A 142 3.74 1.70 28.17
N GLU A 143 4.13 2.98 28.01
CA GLU A 143 4.58 3.52 26.73
C GLU A 143 5.85 2.83 26.23
N HIS A 144 6.76 2.48 27.13
CA HIS A 144 7.97 1.74 26.76
C HIS A 144 7.65 0.37 26.16
N GLY A 145 6.80 -0.43 26.84
CA GLY A 145 6.39 -1.73 26.31
C GLY A 145 5.57 -1.64 25.02
N TRP A 146 4.73 -0.61 24.92
CA TRP A 146 3.96 -0.35 23.72
C TRP A 146 4.86 0.05 22.54
N SER A 147 5.82 0.95 22.76
CA SER A 147 6.73 1.40 21.69
C SER A 147 7.62 0.28 21.17
N GLU A 148 8.09 -0.61 22.06
CA GLU A 148 8.89 -1.78 21.66
C GLU A 148 8.11 -2.64 20.66
N LYS A 149 6.85 -2.96 20.96
CA LYS A 149 6.00 -3.73 20.06
C LYS A 149 5.73 -2.98 18.75
N PHE A 150 5.32 -1.73 18.85
CA PHE A 150 4.95 -0.89 17.72
C PHE A 150 6.12 -0.72 16.72
N LEU A 151 7.32 -0.38 17.21
CA LEU A 151 8.47 -0.16 16.36
C LEU A 151 8.95 -1.45 15.68
N ASN A 152 8.89 -2.59 16.38
CA ASN A 152 9.20 -3.88 15.79
C ASN A 152 8.21 -4.25 14.69
N GLU A 153 6.91 -3.98 14.86
CA GLU A 153 5.90 -4.27 13.84
C GLU A 153 6.02 -3.37 12.60
N VAL A 154 6.23 -2.07 12.80
CA VAL A 154 6.18 -1.11 11.69
C VAL A 154 7.48 -1.08 10.88
N TYR A 155 8.63 -1.27 11.52
CA TYR A 155 9.92 -1.16 10.84
C TYR A 155 10.56 -2.49 10.44
N ALA A 156 9.97 -3.64 10.79
CA ALA A 156 10.56 -4.97 10.57
C ALA A 156 10.94 -5.26 9.11
N ASP A 157 10.15 -4.76 8.16
CA ASP A 157 10.38 -5.00 6.72
C ASP A 157 11.41 -4.04 6.12
N PHE A 158 11.76 -2.97 6.83
CA PHE A 158 12.68 -1.93 6.33
C PHE A 158 13.99 -1.84 7.11
N LEU A 159 13.94 -1.92 8.44
CA LEU A 159 15.11 -1.90 9.32
C LEU A 159 15.49 -3.31 9.75
N THR A 160 16.78 -3.54 9.97
CA THR A 160 17.24 -4.79 10.59
C THR A 160 16.85 -4.86 12.07
N ALA A 161 16.75 -6.06 12.62
CA ALA A 161 16.45 -6.24 14.05
C ALA A 161 17.49 -5.52 14.96
N GLU A 162 18.77 -5.46 14.54
CA GLU A 162 19.82 -4.75 15.29
C GLU A 162 19.61 -3.23 15.25
N GLU A 163 19.17 -2.68 14.12
CA GLU A 163 18.84 -1.25 14.01
C GLU A 163 17.62 -0.90 14.86
N ILE A 164 16.57 -1.74 14.85
CA ILE A 164 15.41 -1.53 15.70
C ILE A 164 15.81 -1.55 17.18
N GLN A 165 16.66 -2.50 17.60
CA GLN A 165 17.19 -2.51 18.97
C GLN A 165 18.01 -1.27 19.30
N THR A 166 18.81 -0.78 18.35
CA THR A 166 19.58 0.46 18.49
C THR A 166 18.64 1.66 18.71
N MET A 167 17.56 1.72 17.96
CA MET A 167 16.53 2.76 18.07
C MET A 167 15.77 2.69 19.40
N LEU A 168 15.42 1.48 19.88
CA LEU A 168 14.80 1.25 21.18
C LEU A 168 15.73 1.69 22.35
N HIS A 169 17.05 1.67 22.13
CA HIS A 169 18.04 2.22 23.07
C HIS A 169 18.28 3.74 22.88
N ASN A 170 17.30 4.43 22.28
CA ASN A 170 17.29 5.89 22.08
C ASN A 170 18.48 6.42 21.25
N LYS A 171 18.89 5.68 20.22
CA LYS A 171 19.86 6.14 19.23
C LYS A 171 19.17 6.31 17.89
N ASP A 172 19.30 7.49 17.32
CA ASP A 172 18.74 7.81 16.02
C ASP A 172 19.49 7.09 14.90
N ILE A 173 18.75 6.62 13.92
CA ILE A 173 19.29 6.01 12.70
C ILE A 173 19.10 6.98 11.56
N TRP A 174 20.20 7.52 11.08
CA TRP A 174 20.24 8.44 9.95
C TRP A 174 20.61 7.72 8.68
N MET A 175 19.88 8.00 7.60
CA MET A 175 20.15 7.43 6.28
C MET A 175 20.13 8.51 5.19
N THR A 176 21.04 8.35 4.24
CA THR A 176 21.02 9.11 2.98
C THR A 176 20.01 8.54 2.01
N SER A 177 19.64 9.32 0.98
CA SER A 177 18.83 8.85 -0.13
C SER A 177 19.34 7.54 -0.76
N ASP A 178 20.66 7.42 -1.01
CA ASP A 178 21.25 6.22 -1.62
C ASP A 178 21.10 4.98 -0.75
N GLN A 179 21.22 5.11 0.57
CA GLN A 179 21.02 4.01 1.51
C GLN A 179 19.56 3.54 1.51
N VAL A 180 18.62 4.47 1.48
CA VAL A 180 17.19 4.16 1.42
C VAL A 180 16.81 3.50 0.10
N VAL A 181 17.26 4.04 -1.04
CA VAL A 181 17.02 3.44 -2.36
C VAL A 181 17.57 2.02 -2.43
N THR A 182 18.79 1.80 -1.93
CA THR A 182 19.40 0.46 -1.88
C THR A 182 18.54 -0.54 -1.09
N ARG A 183 17.94 -0.11 0.04
CA ARG A 183 17.04 -0.96 0.84
C ARG A 183 15.74 -1.26 0.11
N LEU A 184 15.12 -0.25 -0.49
CA LEU A 184 13.90 -0.41 -1.28
C LEU A 184 14.12 -1.41 -2.42
N ASP A 185 15.25 -1.34 -3.12
CA ASP A 185 15.61 -2.29 -4.20
C ASP A 185 15.69 -3.74 -3.69
N VAL A 186 16.22 -3.94 -2.48
CA VAL A 186 16.28 -5.28 -1.87
C VAL A 186 14.88 -5.79 -1.53
N ILE A 187 14.03 -4.93 -0.95
CA ILE A 187 12.65 -5.26 -0.58
C ILE A 187 11.84 -5.62 -1.85
N TYR A 188 11.92 -4.80 -2.90
CA TYR A 188 11.22 -5.08 -4.16
C TYR A 188 11.63 -6.40 -4.78
N LYS A 189 12.93 -6.70 -4.84
CA LYS A 189 13.43 -7.99 -5.36
C LYS A 189 12.92 -9.18 -4.56
N ALA A 190 12.86 -9.04 -3.23
CA ALA A 190 12.31 -10.08 -2.37
C ALA A 190 10.81 -10.31 -2.61
N MET A 191 10.04 -9.22 -2.79
CA MET A 191 8.61 -9.29 -3.11
C MET A 191 8.36 -9.93 -4.49
N GLU A 192 9.15 -9.58 -5.51
CA GLU A 192 9.06 -10.20 -6.84
C GLU A 192 9.31 -11.71 -6.80
N VAL A 193 10.33 -12.14 -6.06
CA VAL A 193 10.64 -13.58 -5.89
C VAL A 193 9.48 -14.28 -5.18
N ALA A 194 8.97 -13.74 -4.08
CA ALA A 194 7.85 -14.31 -3.35
C ALA A 194 6.57 -14.40 -4.20
N ALA A 195 6.28 -13.37 -4.99
CA ALA A 195 5.14 -13.38 -5.92
C ALA A 195 5.29 -14.44 -7.02
N ALA A 196 6.50 -14.62 -7.56
CA ALA A 196 6.79 -15.64 -8.55
C ALA A 196 6.63 -17.06 -7.98
N GLU A 197 7.10 -17.31 -6.76
CA GLU A 197 6.95 -18.59 -6.05
C GLU A 197 5.47 -18.89 -5.76
N ALA A 198 4.68 -17.90 -5.32
CA ALA A 198 3.25 -18.07 -5.08
C ALA A 198 2.48 -18.46 -6.36
N LEU A 199 2.82 -17.85 -7.51
CA LEU A 199 2.24 -18.19 -8.81
C LEU A 199 2.62 -19.60 -9.30
N HIS A 200 3.78 -20.11 -8.89
CA HIS A 200 4.20 -21.46 -9.22
C HIS A 200 3.54 -22.50 -8.31
N SER A 201 3.32 -22.19 -7.04
CA SER A 201 2.65 -23.08 -6.09
C SER A 201 1.15 -23.26 -6.42
N ASP A 202 0.48 -22.22 -6.91
CA ASP A 202 -0.93 -22.29 -7.29
C ASP A 202 -1.16 -23.08 -8.60
N LYS A 203 -0.16 -23.15 -9.48
CA LYS A 203 -0.20 -23.99 -10.69
C LYS A 203 0.07 -25.48 -10.42
N GLY A 204 0.53 -25.84 -9.24
CA GLY A 204 0.80 -27.22 -8.82
C GLY A 204 -0.43 -28.02 -8.39
N TYR A 205 -1.62 -27.43 -8.28
CA TYR A 205 -2.84 -28.09 -7.80
C TYR A 205 -3.87 -28.42 -8.90
N SER A 206 -3.44 -28.67 -10.10
CA SER A 206 -4.34 -29.18 -11.15
C SER A 206 -3.63 -30.15 -12.12
N VAL A 207 -3.21 -31.29 -11.61
CA VAL A 207 -3.14 -32.54 -12.40
C VAL A 207 -3.41 -33.69 -11.42
N GLY A 208 -4.66 -33.91 -11.10
CA GLY A 208 -5.08 -35.25 -10.69
C GLY A 208 -4.83 -36.17 -11.87
N THR A 209 -3.92 -37.10 -11.71
CA THR A 209 -3.52 -38.04 -12.75
C THR A 209 -4.74 -38.85 -13.20
N GLU A 210 -4.86 -39.14 -14.52
CA GLU A 210 -5.90 -39.99 -15.12
C GLU A 210 -6.11 -41.33 -14.39
N ALA A 211 -5.13 -41.74 -13.56
CA ALA A 211 -5.20 -42.94 -12.72
C ALA A 211 -6.23 -42.82 -11.57
N GLU A 212 -6.40 -41.67 -10.95
CA GLU A 212 -7.36 -41.46 -9.85
C GLU A 212 -8.81 -41.34 -10.38
N GLN A 213 -9.02 -40.90 -11.60
CA GLN A 213 -10.34 -40.85 -12.22
C GLN A 213 -10.83 -42.25 -12.59
N GLN A 214 -9.95 -43.16 -13.00
CA GLN A 214 -10.31 -44.56 -13.32
C GLN A 214 -10.67 -45.37 -12.08
N GLU A 215 -10.07 -45.12 -10.93
CA GLU A 215 -10.40 -45.79 -9.67
C GLU A 215 -11.75 -45.37 -9.11
N PHE A 216 -12.16 -44.13 -9.35
CA PHE A 216 -13.48 -43.60 -8.92
C PHE A 216 -14.63 -44.13 -9.78
N GLU A 217 -14.42 -44.38 -11.08
CA GLU A 217 -15.43 -44.98 -11.98
C GLU A 217 -15.58 -46.48 -11.74
N PHE A 218 -14.50 -47.18 -11.42
CA PHE A 218 -14.55 -48.64 -11.16
C PHE A 218 -15.35 -48.96 -9.87
N ASN A 219 -15.27 -48.15 -8.84
CA ASN A 219 -16.01 -48.34 -7.58
C ASN A 219 -17.49 -47.92 -7.67
N ARG A 220 -17.92 -47.22 -8.73
CA ARG A 220 -19.32 -46.80 -8.89
C ARG A 220 -20.19 -47.82 -9.62
N ASN A 221 -19.58 -48.74 -10.34
CA ASN A 221 -20.24 -49.78 -11.13
C ASN A 221 -20.29 -51.15 -10.48
N SER A 222 -19.88 -51.24 -9.17
CA SER A 222 -19.84 -52.50 -8.44
C SER A 222 -20.78 -52.52 -7.22
N LYS A 223 -21.93 -51.78 -7.30
CA LYS A 223 -23.03 -51.93 -6.32
C LYS A 223 -24.36 -51.99 -7.03
#